data_53cd402d7da1ae6f009ad755116761e7
#
_entry.id   53cd402d7da1ae6f009ad755116761e7
#
_cell.length_a   1.000
_cell.length_b   1.000
_cell.length_c   1.000
_cell.angle_alpha   90.00
_cell.angle_beta   90.00
_cell.angle_gamma   90.00
#
_symmetry.space_group_name_H-M   'P 1'
#
loop_
_entity.id
_entity.type
_entity.pdbx_description
1 polymer ?
#
loop_
_entity_poly.entity_id
_entity_poly.type
_entity_poly.pdbx_seq_one_letter_code
_entity_poly.pdbx_strand_id
1 'polypeptide(L)'
;MRNAGLEEAQAGIKIARRNINNLRNAEDTTLMAESEEELKSFLMKVKEESEKIGLKLNIQKTKIMASGPITSWEIGGETVETVADFIFGGSKITADGDCSHEIKRYLLLGRKVMTNLESILKSRDITLPTKVHLVKAMAFPVVMYRCESWTIKKAEHQRIDAFELWCWRRLLSPLDSKEIQPVHPKGNHS
;
A
#
# COMPACT_ATOMS: atom_id res chain seq x y z
N MET A 1 -3.45 -12.74 -22.33
CA MET A 1 -3.55 -11.31 -22.74
C MET A 1 -2.19 -10.62 -22.85
N ARG A 2 -1.20 -11.21 -23.50
CA ARG A 2 0.14 -10.58 -23.56
C ARG A 2 0.30 -9.51 -24.65
N ASN A 3 -0.60 -9.40 -25.63
CA ASN A 3 -0.50 -8.44 -26.72
C ASN A 3 -1.88 -8.00 -27.20
N ALA A 4 -2.54 -7.10 -26.47
CA ALA A 4 -3.76 -6.44 -26.94
C ALA A 4 -3.46 -5.20 -27.81
N GLY A 5 -2.35 -5.19 -28.60
CA GLY A 5 -2.06 -4.10 -29.54
C GLY A 5 -1.96 -2.68 -28.93
N LEU A 6 -1.75 -2.58 -27.62
CA LEU A 6 -1.67 -1.30 -26.90
C LEU A 6 -0.25 -0.69 -26.94
N GLU A 7 0.64 -1.22 -27.78
CA GLU A 7 1.99 -0.71 -27.98
C GLU A 7 2.03 0.43 -29.01
N GLU A 8 1.11 1.38 -28.92
CA GLU A 8 1.35 2.67 -29.59
C GLU A 8 2.26 3.51 -28.70
N ALA A 9 3.52 3.66 -29.13
CA ALA A 9 4.62 4.26 -28.40
C ALA A 9 4.41 5.75 -27.97
N GLN A 10 3.25 6.34 -28.21
CA GLN A 10 2.94 7.72 -27.91
C GLN A 10 1.73 7.91 -26.99
N ALA A 11 0.94 6.86 -26.74
CA ALA A 11 -0.31 6.96 -25.96
C ALA A 11 -0.11 6.57 -24.49
N GLY A 12 -0.81 7.24 -23.57
CA GLY A 12 -0.73 7.01 -22.12
C GLY A 12 -0.04 8.13 -21.33
N ILE A 13 0.11 7.94 -20.04
CA ILE A 13 0.72 8.92 -19.13
C ILE A 13 2.26 8.81 -19.18
N LYS A 14 2.96 9.93 -19.32
CA LYS A 14 4.43 9.98 -19.29
C LYS A 14 4.96 9.90 -17.84
N ILE A 15 5.64 8.79 -17.54
CA ILE A 15 6.35 8.62 -16.26
C ILE A 15 7.81 8.32 -16.55
N ALA A 16 8.74 9.15 -16.05
CA ALA A 16 10.18 8.99 -16.23
C ALA A 16 10.61 8.75 -17.69
N ARG A 17 10.05 9.54 -18.64
CA ARG A 17 10.28 9.46 -20.09
C ARG A 17 9.73 8.20 -20.78
N ARG A 18 8.91 7.40 -20.10
CA ARG A 18 8.20 6.25 -20.67
C ARG A 18 6.71 6.52 -20.67
N ASN A 19 6.04 6.16 -21.76
CA ASN A 19 4.58 6.18 -21.79
C ASN A 19 4.06 4.91 -21.13
N ILE A 20 3.20 5.08 -20.13
CA ILE A 20 2.51 3.99 -19.43
C ILE A 20 1.02 4.16 -19.69
N ASN A 21 0.43 3.21 -20.39
CA ASN A 21 -0.98 3.21 -20.75
C ASN A 21 -1.79 2.13 -20.02
N ASN A 22 -1.13 1.14 -19.42
CA ASN A 22 -1.80 0.11 -18.64
C ASN A 22 -0.92 -0.45 -17.52
N LEU A 23 -1.56 -0.86 -16.43
CA LEU A 23 -0.99 -1.69 -15.37
C LEU A 23 -1.85 -2.94 -15.22
N ARG A 24 -1.22 -4.11 -15.04
CA ARG A 24 -1.91 -5.38 -14.89
C ARG A 24 -1.47 -6.10 -13.64
N ASN A 25 -2.45 -6.62 -12.90
CA ASN A 25 -2.21 -7.44 -11.73
C ASN A 25 -3.28 -8.55 -11.70
N ALA A 26 -2.87 -9.78 -12.03
CA ALA A 26 -3.76 -10.92 -12.21
C ALA A 26 -4.89 -10.61 -13.22
N GLU A 27 -6.15 -10.64 -12.78
CA GLU A 27 -7.33 -10.30 -13.57
C GLU A 27 -7.60 -8.80 -13.64
N ASP A 28 -7.02 -8.00 -12.75
CA ASP A 28 -7.24 -6.56 -12.72
C ASP A 28 -6.35 -5.83 -13.74
N THR A 29 -6.94 -4.94 -14.50
CA THR A 29 -6.25 -4.08 -15.47
C THR A 29 -6.63 -2.63 -15.23
N THR A 30 -5.64 -1.77 -15.03
CA THR A 30 -5.83 -0.32 -14.98
C THR A 30 -5.35 0.27 -16.31
N LEU A 31 -6.21 1.03 -16.98
CA LEU A 31 -5.87 1.81 -18.16
C LEU A 31 -5.61 3.26 -17.73
N MET A 32 -4.64 3.90 -18.36
CA MET A 32 -4.24 5.27 -18.06
C MET A 32 -4.13 6.06 -19.37
N ALA A 33 -4.69 7.27 -19.38
CA ALA A 33 -4.65 8.18 -20.52
C ALA A 33 -4.63 9.64 -20.03
N GLU A 34 -4.18 10.54 -20.89
CA GLU A 34 -4.16 11.98 -20.61
C GLU A 34 -5.51 12.64 -20.97
N SER A 35 -6.34 11.99 -21.81
CA SER A 35 -7.66 12.46 -22.20
C SER A 35 -8.75 11.39 -22.09
N GLU A 36 -10.01 11.86 -22.04
CA GLU A 36 -11.18 10.98 -22.00
C GLU A 36 -11.33 10.17 -23.30
N GLU A 37 -11.08 10.80 -24.45
CA GLU A 37 -11.17 10.19 -25.78
C GLU A 37 -10.15 9.07 -25.92
N GLU A 38 -8.93 9.32 -25.49
CA GLU A 38 -7.84 8.33 -25.48
C GLU A 38 -8.20 7.13 -24.60
N LEU A 39 -8.71 7.38 -23.39
CA LEU A 39 -9.13 6.33 -22.47
C LEU A 39 -10.29 5.50 -23.05
N LYS A 40 -11.28 6.13 -23.70
CA LYS A 40 -12.36 5.44 -24.42
C LYS A 40 -11.81 4.53 -25.51
N SER A 41 -10.87 5.04 -26.33
CA SER A 41 -10.23 4.25 -27.39
C SER A 41 -9.52 3.01 -26.82
N PHE A 42 -8.76 3.16 -25.72
CA PHE A 42 -8.09 2.02 -25.08
C PHE A 42 -9.08 1.00 -24.54
N LEU A 43 -10.13 1.46 -23.89
CA LEU A 43 -11.13 0.59 -23.31
C LEU A 43 -11.88 -0.22 -24.37
N MET A 44 -12.23 0.42 -25.50
CA MET A 44 -12.86 -0.28 -26.62
C MET A 44 -11.95 -1.32 -27.24
N LYS A 45 -10.65 -1.02 -27.46
CA LYS A 45 -9.67 -2.00 -27.91
C LYS A 45 -9.56 -3.19 -26.95
N VAL A 46 -9.46 -2.94 -25.63
CA VAL A 46 -9.41 -4.01 -24.61
C VAL A 46 -10.68 -4.85 -24.64
N LYS A 47 -11.86 -4.24 -24.77
CA LYS A 47 -13.14 -4.93 -24.88
C LYS A 47 -13.16 -5.86 -26.10
N GLU A 48 -12.86 -5.35 -27.29
CA GLU A 48 -12.82 -6.11 -28.53
C GLU A 48 -11.84 -7.30 -28.49
N GLU A 49 -10.61 -7.07 -28.00
CA GLU A 49 -9.62 -8.13 -27.87
C GLU A 49 -10.00 -9.18 -26.82
N SER A 50 -10.66 -8.76 -25.74
CA SER A 50 -11.17 -9.66 -24.71
C SER A 50 -12.31 -10.54 -25.26
N GLU A 51 -13.23 -9.97 -26.03
CA GLU A 51 -14.35 -10.69 -26.63
C GLU A 51 -13.89 -11.75 -27.64
N LYS A 52 -12.81 -11.49 -28.40
CA LYS A 52 -12.23 -12.48 -29.33
C LYS A 52 -11.76 -13.77 -28.64
N ILE A 53 -11.38 -13.69 -27.38
CA ILE A 53 -10.94 -14.84 -26.58
C ILE A 53 -12.01 -15.34 -25.59
N GLY A 54 -13.26 -14.88 -25.76
CA GLY A 54 -14.39 -15.28 -24.94
C GLY A 54 -14.47 -14.65 -23.56
N LEU A 55 -13.66 -13.61 -23.26
CA LEU A 55 -13.72 -12.86 -22.01
C LEU A 55 -14.61 -11.63 -22.16
N LYS A 56 -15.47 -11.38 -21.17
CA LYS A 56 -16.34 -10.20 -21.14
C LYS A 56 -15.86 -9.23 -20.08
N LEU A 57 -15.85 -7.94 -20.44
CA LEU A 57 -15.60 -6.85 -19.51
C LEU A 57 -16.73 -6.80 -18.47
N ASN A 58 -16.39 -6.78 -17.20
CA ASN A 58 -17.37 -6.61 -16.13
C ASN A 58 -17.58 -5.13 -15.84
N ILE A 59 -18.59 -4.52 -16.45
CA ILE A 59 -18.86 -3.08 -16.35
C ILE A 59 -19.19 -2.67 -14.92
N GLN A 60 -19.92 -3.49 -14.16
CA GLN A 60 -20.26 -3.20 -12.76
C GLN A 60 -19.03 -3.12 -11.84
N LYS A 61 -17.97 -3.86 -12.15
CA LYS A 61 -16.68 -3.80 -11.43
C LYS A 61 -15.71 -2.78 -12.01
N THR A 62 -15.97 -2.31 -13.23
CA THR A 62 -15.13 -1.29 -13.87
C THR A 62 -15.42 0.07 -13.24
N LYS A 63 -14.38 0.80 -12.89
CA LYS A 63 -14.47 2.11 -12.26
C LYS A 63 -13.57 3.09 -12.99
N ILE A 64 -13.98 4.34 -12.99
CA ILE A 64 -13.23 5.44 -13.61
C ILE A 64 -12.85 6.44 -12.53
N MET A 65 -11.60 6.86 -12.58
CA MET A 65 -11.07 7.93 -11.74
C MET A 65 -10.39 8.97 -12.62
N ALA A 66 -10.65 10.24 -12.34
CA ALA A 66 -9.97 11.35 -13.00
C ALA A 66 -9.53 12.40 -12.00
N SER A 67 -8.53 13.18 -12.37
CA SER A 67 -8.08 14.35 -11.62
C SER A 67 -8.96 15.59 -11.82
N GLY A 68 -9.91 15.53 -12.76
CA GLY A 68 -10.87 16.59 -13.08
C GLY A 68 -12.33 16.12 -13.04
N PRO A 69 -13.29 17.02 -13.22
CA PRO A 69 -14.70 16.66 -13.22
C PRO A 69 -15.03 15.79 -14.45
N ILE A 70 -15.55 14.59 -14.20
CA ILE A 70 -16.17 13.74 -15.23
C ILE A 70 -17.67 13.72 -14.95
N THR A 71 -18.47 13.95 -15.97
CA THR A 71 -19.93 14.05 -15.82
C THR A 71 -20.62 12.70 -15.84
N SER A 72 -20.33 11.86 -16.80
CA SER A 72 -20.83 10.47 -16.87
C SER A 72 -20.04 9.69 -17.90
N TRP A 73 -19.87 8.39 -17.65
CA TRP A 73 -19.25 7.48 -18.60
C TRP A 73 -20.14 6.31 -18.90
N GLU A 74 -20.28 5.99 -20.19
CA GLU A 74 -21.07 4.86 -20.65
C GLU A 74 -20.24 3.95 -21.55
N ILE A 75 -20.39 2.63 -21.35
CA ILE A 75 -19.78 1.58 -22.17
C ILE A 75 -20.89 0.66 -22.65
N GLY A 76 -21.17 0.70 -23.96
CA GLY A 76 -22.21 -0.14 -24.55
C GLY A 76 -23.63 0.10 -24.00
N GLY A 77 -23.92 1.34 -23.56
CA GLY A 77 -25.22 1.73 -22.99
C GLY A 77 -25.33 1.49 -21.47
N GLU A 78 -24.29 1.01 -20.82
CA GLU A 78 -24.23 0.88 -19.35
C GLU A 78 -23.35 1.97 -18.74
N THR A 79 -23.83 2.61 -17.68
CA THR A 79 -23.10 3.65 -16.96
C THR A 79 -21.98 3.04 -16.11
N VAL A 80 -20.78 3.61 -16.20
CA VAL A 80 -19.61 3.23 -15.39
C VAL A 80 -19.51 4.13 -14.18
N GLU A 81 -19.26 3.53 -13.01
CA GLU A 81 -19.12 4.26 -11.76
C GLU A 81 -17.87 5.14 -11.77
N THR A 82 -18.03 6.43 -11.49
CA THR A 82 -16.93 7.38 -11.27
C THR A 82 -16.58 7.40 -9.78
N VAL A 83 -15.31 7.21 -9.45
CA VAL A 83 -14.84 7.12 -8.06
C VAL A 83 -13.69 8.09 -7.78
N ALA A 84 -13.60 8.55 -6.54
CA ALA A 84 -12.48 9.38 -6.07
C ALA A 84 -11.25 8.56 -5.69
N ASP A 85 -11.44 7.27 -5.43
CA ASP A 85 -10.38 6.33 -5.08
C ASP A 85 -10.75 4.90 -5.47
N PHE A 86 -9.76 4.04 -5.65
CA PHE A 86 -9.95 2.60 -5.87
C PHE A 86 -8.77 1.79 -5.33
N ILE A 87 -8.99 0.48 -5.17
CA ILE A 87 -7.94 -0.43 -4.73
C ILE A 87 -7.39 -1.18 -5.94
N PHE A 88 -6.09 -1.04 -6.19
CA PHE A 88 -5.37 -1.80 -7.21
C PHE A 88 -4.22 -2.57 -6.58
N GLY A 89 -4.22 -3.89 -6.77
CA GLY A 89 -3.20 -4.76 -6.21
C GLY A 89 -3.06 -4.67 -4.68
N GLY A 90 -4.12 -4.29 -3.95
CA GLY A 90 -4.13 -4.13 -2.50
C GLY A 90 -3.68 -2.76 -1.98
N SER A 91 -3.33 -1.81 -2.87
CA SER A 91 -3.05 -0.41 -2.51
C SER A 91 -4.21 0.50 -2.90
N LYS A 92 -4.56 1.42 -2.02
CA LYS A 92 -5.56 2.45 -2.29
C LYS A 92 -4.92 3.57 -3.12
N ILE A 93 -5.47 3.81 -4.30
CA ILE A 93 -5.06 4.89 -5.21
C ILE A 93 -6.15 5.96 -5.15
N THR A 94 -5.75 7.21 -4.99
CA THR A 94 -6.64 8.38 -4.91
C THR A 94 -6.38 9.33 -6.07
N ALA A 95 -7.40 10.05 -6.51
CA ALA A 95 -7.32 10.99 -7.63
C ALA A 95 -6.34 12.14 -7.37
N ASP A 96 -6.14 12.54 -6.10
CA ASP A 96 -5.20 13.57 -5.67
C ASP A 96 -3.79 13.04 -5.39
N GLY A 97 -3.56 11.73 -5.51
CA GLY A 97 -2.29 11.08 -5.21
C GLY A 97 -1.90 11.09 -3.73
N ASP A 98 -2.83 11.39 -2.80
CA ASP A 98 -2.55 11.40 -1.36
C ASP A 98 -2.56 9.99 -0.78
N CYS A 99 -1.39 9.54 -0.34
CA CYS A 99 -1.21 8.23 0.28
C CYS A 99 -1.31 8.25 1.83
N SER A 100 -1.65 9.39 2.44
CA SER A 100 -1.69 9.54 3.92
C SER A 100 -2.64 8.54 4.58
N HIS A 101 -3.79 8.26 3.97
CA HIS A 101 -4.75 7.28 4.47
C HIS A 101 -4.20 5.86 4.42
N GLU A 102 -3.52 5.51 3.33
CA GLU A 102 -2.91 4.21 3.15
C GLU A 102 -1.79 3.98 4.16
N ILE A 103 -0.90 4.96 4.32
CA ILE A 103 0.19 4.91 5.31
C ILE A 103 -0.38 4.71 6.72
N LYS A 104 -1.41 5.48 7.11
CA LYS A 104 -2.06 5.32 8.42
C LYS A 104 -2.63 3.91 8.60
N ARG A 105 -3.27 3.35 7.56
CA ARG A 105 -3.82 1.99 7.58
C ARG A 105 -2.73 0.95 7.82
N TYR A 106 -1.61 1.02 7.10
CA TYR A 106 -0.50 0.08 7.28
C TYR A 106 0.21 0.23 8.62
N LEU A 107 0.35 1.45 9.13
CA LEU A 107 0.87 1.68 10.48
C LEU A 107 -0.03 1.06 11.56
N LEU A 108 -1.36 1.11 11.40
CA LEU A 108 -2.30 0.43 12.30
C LEU A 108 -2.17 -1.10 12.22
N LEU A 109 -2.02 -1.66 11.02
CA LEU A 109 -1.76 -3.09 10.83
C LEU A 109 -0.45 -3.51 11.49
N GLY A 110 0.62 -2.75 11.31
CA GLY A 110 1.91 -2.99 11.97
C GLY A 110 1.80 -2.96 13.50
N ARG A 111 1.02 -2.02 14.06
CA ARG A 111 0.74 -1.99 15.51
C ARG A 111 0.00 -3.24 15.97
N LYS A 112 -0.97 -3.73 15.20
CA LYS A 112 -1.68 -4.98 15.49
C LYS A 112 -0.73 -6.17 15.51
N VAL A 113 0.18 -6.26 14.54
CA VAL A 113 1.23 -7.31 14.53
C VAL A 113 2.10 -7.23 15.78
N MET A 114 2.58 -6.04 16.14
CA MET A 114 3.37 -5.84 17.35
C MET A 114 2.62 -6.23 18.63
N THR A 115 1.31 -5.98 18.69
CA THR A 115 0.47 -6.42 19.82
C THR A 115 0.34 -7.94 19.87
N ASN A 116 0.19 -8.59 18.73
CA ASN A 116 0.16 -10.06 18.66
C ASN A 116 1.49 -10.72 19.07
N LEU A 117 2.62 -10.02 18.87
CA LEU A 117 3.94 -10.47 19.29
C LEU A 117 4.24 -10.18 20.76
N GLU A 118 3.36 -9.49 21.49
CA GLU A 118 3.66 -8.98 22.83
C GLU A 118 4.08 -10.07 23.84
N SER A 119 3.44 -11.24 23.82
CA SER A 119 3.80 -12.37 24.68
C SER A 119 5.23 -12.86 24.42
N ILE A 120 5.61 -12.92 23.14
CA ILE A 120 6.97 -13.31 22.71
C ILE A 120 7.99 -12.24 23.10
N LEU A 121 7.64 -10.96 22.86
CA LEU A 121 8.54 -9.84 23.16
C LEU A 121 8.79 -9.69 24.67
N LYS A 122 7.81 -10.04 25.52
CA LYS A 122 7.92 -10.04 26.99
C LYS A 122 8.58 -11.30 27.57
N SER A 123 8.67 -12.40 26.80
CA SER A 123 9.29 -13.63 27.28
C SER A 123 10.77 -13.42 27.63
N ARG A 124 11.21 -14.00 28.74
CA ARG A 124 12.62 -13.97 29.18
C ARG A 124 13.46 -15.06 28.52
N ASP A 125 12.84 -16.10 27.99
CA ASP A 125 13.50 -17.25 27.37
C ASP A 125 13.97 -16.96 25.95
N ILE A 126 13.46 -15.86 25.36
CA ILE A 126 13.78 -15.46 23.99
C ILE A 126 14.83 -14.35 24.01
N THR A 127 15.93 -14.57 23.31
CA THR A 127 17.04 -13.62 23.24
C THR A 127 16.67 -12.32 22.51
N LEU A 128 17.31 -11.22 22.88
CA LEU A 128 17.08 -9.92 22.24
C LEU A 128 17.32 -9.96 20.71
N PRO A 129 18.38 -10.56 20.17
CA PRO A 129 18.57 -10.69 18.72
C PRO A 129 17.39 -11.38 18.02
N THR A 130 16.85 -12.45 18.62
CA THR A 130 15.68 -13.17 18.09
C THR A 130 14.44 -12.27 18.06
N LYS A 131 14.18 -11.50 19.12
CA LYS A 131 13.08 -10.54 19.18
C LYS A 131 13.23 -9.46 18.12
N VAL A 132 14.43 -8.89 17.94
CA VAL A 132 14.73 -7.92 16.88
C VAL A 132 14.45 -8.52 15.51
N HIS A 133 14.88 -9.76 15.27
CA HIS A 133 14.63 -10.44 14.01
C HIS A 133 13.13 -10.62 13.75
N LEU A 134 12.35 -11.03 14.75
CA LEU A 134 10.90 -11.18 14.64
C LEU A 134 10.21 -9.87 14.28
N VAL A 135 10.56 -8.76 14.94
CA VAL A 135 9.99 -7.44 14.62
C VAL A 135 10.31 -7.06 13.19
N LYS A 136 11.57 -7.23 12.75
CA LYS A 136 12.01 -6.93 11.38
C LYS A 136 11.33 -7.83 10.34
N ALA A 137 11.11 -9.10 10.65
CA ALA A 137 10.51 -10.05 9.71
C ALA A 137 8.99 -10.00 9.64
N MET A 138 8.31 -9.56 10.70
CA MET A 138 6.85 -9.62 10.78
C MET A 138 6.16 -8.25 10.78
N ALA A 139 6.69 -7.26 11.51
CA ALA A 139 6.02 -5.97 11.63
C ALA A 139 6.39 -5.03 10.47
N PHE A 140 7.67 -4.90 10.13
CA PHE A 140 8.11 -3.97 9.09
C PHE A 140 7.63 -4.32 7.69
N PRO A 141 7.64 -5.60 7.24
CA PRO A 141 7.10 -5.93 5.91
C PRO A 141 5.61 -5.61 5.76
N VAL A 142 4.85 -5.70 6.84
CA VAL A 142 3.43 -5.31 6.82
C VAL A 142 3.27 -3.81 6.64
N VAL A 143 4.08 -3.00 7.32
CA VAL A 143 4.03 -1.54 7.20
C VAL A 143 4.55 -1.06 5.86
N MET A 144 5.61 -1.67 5.37
CA MET A 144 6.28 -1.27 4.12
C MET A 144 5.70 -1.97 2.88
N TYR A 145 4.58 -2.69 3.03
CA TYR A 145 3.95 -3.34 1.90
C TYR A 145 3.51 -2.31 0.87
N ARG A 146 4.02 -2.45 -0.37
CA ARG A 146 3.76 -1.54 -1.51
C ARG A 146 4.13 -0.08 -1.27
N CYS A 147 5.08 0.19 -0.37
CA CYS A 147 5.55 1.55 -0.09
C CYS A 147 6.20 2.22 -1.32
N GLU A 148 6.60 1.46 -2.33
CA GLU A 148 7.12 1.96 -3.61
C GLU A 148 6.11 2.83 -4.38
N SER A 149 4.81 2.65 -4.12
CA SER A 149 3.75 3.47 -4.74
C SER A 149 3.43 4.75 -3.96
N TRP A 150 4.04 4.96 -2.79
CA TRP A 150 3.70 6.08 -1.94
C TRP A 150 4.45 7.37 -2.31
N THR A 151 3.70 8.44 -2.48
CA THR A 151 4.25 9.80 -2.53
C THR A 151 4.39 10.32 -1.10
N ILE A 152 5.55 10.05 -0.46
CA ILE A 152 5.74 10.32 0.96
C ILE A 152 6.06 11.80 1.19
N LYS A 153 5.18 12.51 1.90
CA LYS A 153 5.40 13.87 2.38
C LYS A 153 6.17 13.84 3.71
N LYS A 154 6.72 14.97 4.14
CA LYS A 154 7.49 15.09 5.40
C LYS A 154 6.70 14.60 6.63
N ALA A 155 5.39 14.89 6.68
CA ALA A 155 4.54 14.45 7.78
C ALA A 155 4.38 12.93 7.86
N GLU A 156 4.34 12.25 6.71
CA GLU A 156 4.26 10.80 6.63
C GLU A 156 5.57 10.14 7.03
N HIS A 157 6.73 10.70 6.63
CA HIS A 157 8.04 10.27 7.13
C HIS A 157 8.09 10.29 8.65
N GLN A 158 7.68 11.39 9.26
CA GLN A 158 7.65 11.52 10.73
C GLN A 158 6.76 10.47 11.40
N ARG A 159 5.64 10.09 10.77
CA ARG A 159 4.75 9.03 11.29
C ARG A 159 5.39 7.65 11.20
N ILE A 160 6.09 7.37 10.11
CA ILE A 160 6.81 6.10 9.92
C ILE A 160 7.95 5.98 10.94
N ASP A 161 8.74 7.04 11.09
CA ASP A 161 9.84 7.11 12.07
C ASP A 161 9.32 6.95 13.51
N ALA A 162 8.20 7.62 13.84
CA ALA A 162 7.55 7.50 15.13
C ALA A 162 7.06 6.06 15.40
N PHE A 163 6.54 5.38 14.38
CA PHE A 163 6.16 3.97 14.49
C PHE A 163 7.37 3.07 14.73
N GLU A 164 8.46 3.26 13.99
CA GLU A 164 9.68 2.50 14.16
C GLU A 164 10.23 2.68 15.59
N LEU A 165 10.34 3.91 16.06
CA LEU A 165 10.77 4.23 17.42
C LEU A 165 9.85 3.59 18.47
N TRP A 166 8.53 3.59 18.25
CA TRP A 166 7.57 2.93 19.13
C TRP A 166 7.79 1.42 19.17
N CYS A 167 8.10 0.76 18.04
CA CYS A 167 8.42 -0.67 17.99
C CYS A 167 9.65 -0.99 18.85
N TRP A 168 10.73 -0.21 18.70
CA TRP A 168 11.96 -0.40 19.45
C TRP A 168 11.79 -0.15 20.94
N ARG A 169 11.08 0.90 21.33
CA ARG A 169 10.74 1.17 22.75
C ARG A 169 9.95 0.01 23.36
N ARG A 170 8.96 -0.52 22.65
CA ARG A 170 8.16 -1.63 23.14
C ARG A 170 8.95 -2.94 23.27
N LEU A 171 9.95 -3.13 22.43
CA LEU A 171 10.87 -4.28 22.51
C LEU A 171 11.83 -4.15 23.70
N LEU A 172 12.32 -2.95 24.01
CA LEU A 172 13.31 -2.69 25.05
C LEU A 172 12.68 -2.51 26.43
N SER A 173 11.45 -2.01 26.54
CA SER A 173 10.76 -1.75 27.81
C SER A 173 10.76 -2.91 28.82
N PRO A 174 10.70 -4.20 28.45
CA PRO A 174 10.85 -5.30 29.39
C PRO A 174 12.27 -5.47 29.96
N LEU A 175 13.27 -4.83 29.36
CA LEU A 175 14.67 -4.94 29.77
C LEU A 175 15.03 -3.90 30.85
N ASP A 176 14.43 -2.71 30.79
CA ASP A 176 14.71 -1.60 31.71
C ASP A 176 14.23 -1.85 33.15
N SER A 177 13.27 -2.76 33.34
CA SER A 177 12.74 -3.10 34.67
C SER A 177 13.69 -3.92 35.56
N LYS A 178 14.89 -4.24 35.10
CA LYS A 178 15.88 -5.03 35.87
C LYS A 178 17.08 -4.23 36.37
N GLU A 179 17.33 -3.03 35.88
CA GLU A 179 18.55 -2.26 36.24
C GLU A 179 18.36 -1.29 37.39
N ILE A 180 17.15 -1.15 37.96
CA ILE A 180 16.91 -0.28 39.09
C ILE A 180 16.43 -1.15 40.29
N GLN A 181 17.26 -2.08 40.72
CA GLN A 181 17.24 -2.46 42.14
C GLN A 181 18.28 -1.62 42.86
N PRO A 182 17.88 -0.76 43.81
CA PRO A 182 18.84 -0.07 44.65
C PRO A 182 19.64 -1.14 45.43
N VAL A 183 20.94 -1.12 45.28
CA VAL A 183 21.84 -1.88 46.11
C VAL A 183 21.64 -1.39 47.55
N HIS A 184 20.96 -2.19 48.37
CA HIS A 184 20.89 -1.93 49.80
C HIS A 184 22.34 -2.05 50.35
N PRO A 185 22.90 -1.00 50.97
CA PRO A 185 24.16 -1.09 51.65
C PRO A 185 23.97 -2.07 52.82
N LYS A 186 24.74 -3.16 52.82
CA LYS A 186 24.83 -4.07 53.97
C LYS A 186 25.33 -3.25 55.14
N GLY A 187 24.45 -3.00 56.13
CA GLY A 187 24.81 -2.39 57.38
C GLY A 187 25.83 -3.29 58.10
N ASN A 188 27.04 -2.79 58.32
CA ASN A 188 27.98 -3.33 59.30
C ASN A 188 27.39 -3.09 60.68
N HIS A 189 27.02 -4.17 61.35
CA HIS A 189 26.94 -4.18 62.79
C HIS A 189 28.21 -4.72 63.36
N SER A 190 28.95 -3.84 63.98
CA SER A 190 29.96 -4.16 65.03
C SER A 190 29.33 -3.97 66.39
#